data_76e0e943411c6d685e9e7a8b9b0d2d06
#
_entry.id   76e0e943411c6d685e9e7a8b9b0d2d06
#
_cell.length_a   1.000
_cell.length_b   1.000
_cell.length_c   1.000
_cell.angle_alpha   90.00
_cell.angle_beta   90.00
_cell.angle_gamma   90.00
#
_symmetry.space_group_name_H-M   'P 1'
#
loop_
_entity.id
_entity.type
_entity.pdbx_description
1 polymer ?
#
loop_
_entity_poly.entity_id
_entity_poly.type
_entity_poly.pdbx_seq_one_letter_code
_entity_poly.pdbx_strand_id
1 'polypeptide(L)'
;MVALCYDPIGQGERCQLLDETGKPTIWGTTEHTLTDIGARLTGASAATYRIWDGLRSMDYLASRPEVDPKRLGCTGNSGGGTMTSYLMATDDRILAAAPSCYITSLGHLFHTIGPQDGEQNITAQVALGIDHADYVTLRAPKPTLILTATHNFFDIDGSWTSFREAKRLYGILGHGERVDLFEYPDKHGFSRPRREAALRWMRRWLLGIDGAATEPDLTLRKDADLQVTACGQVVKELGGVTVWDLNMNRAKALAKDRAAFWKDHPKKACLAEVRRLAAVRKLEAAPKTTTVGTVARDGCTIEKIRIERDAEPVVPALLFLPAKREGKMPAVLYVDARGKGAEAKPGGAVDALVKEGRAVLTIDVRGFGETTPSKPKRYWSNEYPIAYLGVHVGRPLLGQRTEDVLAALDVLAAREEIDASRIRLIGRDGAGPIALHAAALDGRFAEVFVEQSIDSWMDVVATPLCKHQLGHVVPGALERYDLPDLVRAIAPRPVTIRNPVDATGEPKQETPPKQEEAGG
;
A
#
# COMPACT_ATOMS: atom_id res chain seq x y z
N MET A 1 -20.44 29.90 -17.56
CA MET A 1 -19.29 29.01 -17.35
C MET A 1 -19.54 27.70 -18.08
N VAL A 2 -18.51 27.11 -18.67
CA VAL A 2 -18.51 25.75 -19.21
C VAL A 2 -18.04 24.82 -18.09
N ALA A 3 -18.64 23.64 -17.96
CA ALA A 3 -18.22 22.63 -17.00
C ALA A 3 -17.92 21.31 -17.74
N LEU A 4 -16.79 20.69 -17.41
CA LEU A 4 -16.42 19.35 -17.82
C LEU A 4 -16.51 18.45 -16.60
N CYS A 5 -17.34 17.41 -16.69
CA CYS A 5 -17.38 16.32 -15.73
C CYS A 5 -16.83 15.06 -16.43
N TYR A 6 -15.95 14.34 -15.77
CA TYR A 6 -15.42 13.07 -16.29
C TYR A 6 -15.49 11.99 -15.22
N ASP A 7 -15.69 10.76 -15.65
CA ASP A 7 -15.64 9.61 -14.77
C ASP A 7 -14.18 9.29 -14.43
N PRO A 8 -13.80 9.23 -13.15
CA PRO A 8 -12.47 8.77 -12.78
C PRO A 8 -12.36 7.24 -12.94
N ILE A 9 -11.13 6.72 -13.03
CA ILE A 9 -10.85 5.28 -13.07
C ILE A 9 -11.58 4.57 -11.93
N GLY A 10 -12.27 3.47 -12.25
CA GLY A 10 -13.02 2.65 -11.30
C GLY A 10 -14.41 3.19 -10.96
N GLN A 11 -14.91 4.21 -11.64
CA GLN A 11 -16.23 4.81 -11.40
C GLN A 11 -16.96 5.10 -12.72
N GLY A 12 -18.30 5.19 -12.66
CA GLY A 12 -19.14 5.47 -13.83
C GLY A 12 -18.89 4.48 -14.96
N GLU A 13 -18.61 5.00 -16.16
CA GLU A 13 -18.32 4.21 -17.36
C GLU A 13 -16.86 3.71 -17.43
N ARG A 14 -16.04 3.97 -16.39
CA ARG A 14 -14.60 3.66 -16.37
C ARG A 14 -14.21 2.58 -15.37
N CYS A 15 -15.11 1.65 -15.07
CA CYS A 15 -14.75 0.42 -14.35
C CYS A 15 -13.83 -0.45 -15.23
N GLN A 16 -12.78 -0.97 -14.63
CA GLN A 16 -11.68 -1.60 -15.37
C GLN A 16 -11.86 -3.11 -15.52
N LEU A 17 -12.56 -3.74 -14.59
CA LEU A 17 -12.79 -5.20 -14.58
C LEU A 17 -14.27 -5.51 -14.69
N LEU A 18 -14.63 -6.08 -15.84
CA LEU A 18 -16.03 -6.41 -16.17
C LEU A 18 -16.22 -7.94 -16.19
N ASP A 19 -17.44 -8.38 -15.88
CA ASP A 19 -17.84 -9.77 -16.08
C ASP A 19 -18.19 -10.06 -17.55
N GLU A 20 -18.56 -11.30 -17.85
CA GLU A 20 -18.93 -11.74 -19.20
C GLU A 20 -20.14 -10.97 -19.77
N THR A 21 -20.99 -10.42 -18.91
CA THR A 21 -22.14 -9.59 -19.32
C THR A 21 -21.75 -8.13 -19.58
N GLY A 22 -20.55 -7.73 -19.19
CA GLY A 22 -20.04 -6.36 -19.30
C GLY A 22 -20.39 -5.49 -18.08
N LYS A 23 -20.76 -6.09 -16.95
CA LYS A 23 -20.98 -5.39 -15.69
C LYS A 23 -19.71 -5.36 -14.85
N PRO A 24 -19.47 -4.27 -14.08
CA PRO A 24 -18.35 -4.20 -13.17
C PRO A 24 -18.35 -5.33 -12.13
N THR A 25 -17.25 -6.07 -12.00
CA THR A 25 -17.06 -7.06 -10.94
C THR A 25 -16.62 -6.42 -9.63
N ILE A 26 -15.92 -5.32 -9.74
CA ILE A 26 -15.48 -4.43 -8.65
C ILE A 26 -15.58 -2.99 -9.14
N TRP A 27 -15.64 -2.04 -8.20
CA TRP A 27 -15.70 -0.62 -8.52
C TRP A 27 -15.27 0.25 -7.33
N GLY A 28 -15.03 1.53 -7.56
CA GLY A 28 -14.73 2.53 -6.54
C GLY A 28 -13.48 2.18 -5.72
N THR A 29 -13.56 2.35 -4.41
CA THR A 29 -12.41 2.20 -3.49
C THR A 29 -11.75 0.83 -3.52
N THR A 30 -12.51 -0.23 -3.84
CA THR A 30 -11.95 -1.59 -4.01
C THR A 30 -11.07 -1.65 -5.23
N GLU A 31 -11.53 -1.13 -6.37
CA GLU A 31 -10.75 -1.12 -7.60
C GLU A 31 -9.51 -0.23 -7.47
N HIS A 32 -9.64 0.96 -6.84
CA HIS A 32 -8.50 1.84 -6.57
C HIS A 32 -7.40 1.14 -5.76
N THR A 33 -7.79 0.37 -4.74
CA THR A 33 -6.82 -0.35 -3.90
C THR A 33 -6.16 -1.52 -4.64
N LEU A 34 -6.91 -2.29 -5.42
CA LEU A 34 -6.35 -3.42 -6.16
C LEU A 34 -5.43 -2.96 -7.30
N THR A 35 -5.78 -1.90 -8.02
CA THR A 35 -4.90 -1.31 -9.04
C THR A 35 -3.64 -0.70 -8.43
N ASP A 36 -3.72 -0.17 -7.21
CA ASP A 36 -2.61 0.43 -6.48
C ASP A 36 -1.52 -0.59 -6.11
N ILE A 37 -1.90 -1.84 -5.80
CA ILE A 37 -0.95 -2.90 -5.42
C ILE A 37 0.09 -3.11 -6.54
N GLY A 38 -0.35 -3.33 -7.77
CA GLY A 38 0.54 -3.50 -8.93
C GLY A 38 1.28 -2.22 -9.30
N ALA A 39 0.61 -1.06 -9.20
CA ALA A 39 1.22 0.23 -9.48
C ALA A 39 2.39 0.50 -8.52
N ARG A 40 2.23 0.25 -7.22
CA ARG A 40 3.31 0.45 -6.23
C ARG A 40 4.52 -0.42 -6.49
N LEU A 41 4.33 -1.67 -6.84
CA LEU A 41 5.42 -2.58 -7.18
C LEU A 41 6.27 -2.04 -8.35
N THR A 42 5.64 -1.29 -9.27
CA THR A 42 6.32 -0.68 -10.44
C THR A 42 6.77 0.76 -10.22
N GLY A 43 6.73 1.28 -8.98
CA GLY A 43 7.16 2.64 -8.64
C GLY A 43 6.15 3.74 -8.98
N ALA A 44 4.88 3.38 -9.21
CA ALA A 44 3.75 4.28 -9.37
C ALA A 44 2.76 4.18 -8.18
N SER A 45 1.56 4.68 -8.33
CA SER A 45 0.41 4.48 -7.44
C SER A 45 -0.89 4.68 -8.22
N ALA A 46 -2.03 4.30 -7.66
CA ALA A 46 -3.33 4.61 -8.27
C ALA A 46 -3.51 6.12 -8.50
N ALA A 47 -3.01 6.97 -7.60
CA ALA A 47 -3.00 8.42 -7.75
C ALA A 47 -2.28 8.88 -9.03
N THR A 48 -1.19 8.22 -9.42
CA THR A 48 -0.42 8.57 -10.63
C THR A 48 -1.29 8.56 -11.87
N TYR A 49 -2.08 7.51 -12.07
CA TYR A 49 -2.97 7.37 -13.23
C TYR A 49 -4.14 8.36 -13.18
N ARG A 50 -4.72 8.55 -12.00
CA ARG A 50 -5.85 9.45 -11.83
C ARG A 50 -5.46 10.93 -11.99
N ILE A 51 -4.29 11.33 -11.49
CA ILE A 51 -3.74 12.68 -11.71
C ILE A 51 -3.49 12.89 -13.21
N TRP A 52 -2.90 11.90 -13.90
CA TRP A 52 -2.69 11.97 -15.35
C TRP A 52 -4.00 12.19 -16.10
N ASP A 53 -5.06 11.46 -15.78
CA ASP A 53 -6.37 11.64 -16.38
C ASP A 53 -6.93 13.05 -16.14
N GLY A 54 -6.79 13.57 -14.92
CA GLY A 54 -7.20 14.91 -14.59
C GLY A 54 -6.44 15.98 -15.39
N LEU A 55 -5.12 15.82 -15.55
CA LEU A 55 -4.31 16.70 -16.40
C LEU A 55 -4.75 16.65 -17.87
N ARG A 56 -5.05 15.44 -18.40
CA ARG A 56 -5.56 15.31 -19.78
C ARG A 56 -6.96 15.90 -19.94
N SER A 57 -7.80 15.78 -18.91
CA SER A 57 -9.12 16.45 -18.89
C SER A 57 -8.99 17.99 -18.92
N MET A 58 -7.98 18.54 -18.22
CA MET A 58 -7.64 19.98 -18.27
C MET A 58 -7.14 20.40 -19.66
N ASP A 59 -6.34 19.55 -20.34
CA ASP A 59 -5.90 19.83 -21.70
C ASP A 59 -7.08 19.87 -22.67
N TYR A 60 -8.00 18.91 -22.57
CA TYR A 60 -9.20 18.87 -23.38
C TYR A 60 -10.06 20.13 -23.14
N LEU A 61 -10.32 20.46 -21.87
CA LEU A 61 -11.11 21.65 -21.53
C LEU A 61 -10.46 22.94 -22.08
N ALA A 62 -9.13 23.08 -21.93
CA ALA A 62 -8.39 24.25 -22.43
C ALA A 62 -8.35 24.34 -23.96
N SER A 63 -8.51 23.24 -24.68
CA SER A 63 -8.54 23.20 -26.16
C SER A 63 -9.87 23.62 -26.76
N ARG A 64 -10.92 23.73 -25.96
CA ARG A 64 -12.28 24.06 -26.45
C ARG A 64 -12.37 25.54 -26.81
N PRO A 65 -12.90 25.90 -28.00
CA PRO A 65 -12.97 27.30 -28.47
C PRO A 65 -13.86 28.19 -27.60
N GLU A 66 -14.83 27.60 -26.89
CA GLU A 66 -15.73 28.33 -25.98
C GLU A 66 -15.14 28.55 -24.58
N VAL A 67 -13.93 28.05 -24.30
CA VAL A 67 -13.26 28.11 -22.99
C VAL A 67 -12.10 29.12 -23.03
N ASP A 68 -12.05 29.99 -22.03
CA ASP A 68 -10.86 30.81 -21.77
C ASP A 68 -9.83 30.00 -20.97
N PRO A 69 -8.71 29.59 -21.56
CA PRO A 69 -7.72 28.75 -20.88
C PRO A 69 -6.98 29.45 -19.74
N LYS A 70 -7.14 30.77 -19.59
CA LYS A 70 -6.57 31.54 -18.47
C LYS A 70 -7.50 31.60 -17.26
N ARG A 71 -8.74 31.11 -17.37
CA ARG A 71 -9.76 31.19 -16.32
C ARG A 71 -10.32 29.79 -15.99
N LEU A 72 -9.44 28.86 -15.70
CA LEU A 72 -9.82 27.49 -15.33
C LEU A 72 -9.96 27.34 -13.82
N GLY A 73 -10.93 26.54 -13.39
CA GLY A 73 -11.17 26.19 -11.99
C GLY A 73 -11.41 24.72 -11.81
N CYS A 74 -11.25 24.22 -10.59
CA CYS A 74 -11.47 22.82 -10.25
C CYS A 74 -12.23 22.66 -8.93
N THR A 75 -13.23 21.77 -8.91
CA THR A 75 -13.99 21.42 -7.71
C THR A 75 -14.46 19.98 -7.80
N GLY A 76 -14.70 19.35 -6.67
CA GLY A 76 -15.24 18.01 -6.55
C GLY A 76 -15.40 17.61 -5.10
N ASN A 77 -16.17 16.56 -4.83
CA ASN A 77 -16.45 16.10 -3.49
C ASN A 77 -15.85 14.72 -3.23
N SER A 78 -15.38 14.43 -2.00
CA SER A 78 -14.81 13.14 -1.61
C SER A 78 -13.63 12.76 -2.51
N GLY A 79 -13.66 11.65 -3.24
CA GLY A 79 -12.67 11.32 -4.27
C GLY A 79 -12.48 12.45 -5.30
N GLY A 80 -13.54 13.21 -5.64
CA GLY A 80 -13.44 14.44 -6.44
C GLY A 80 -12.74 15.57 -5.68
N GLY A 81 -12.88 15.64 -4.36
CA GLY A 81 -12.13 16.55 -3.49
C GLY A 81 -10.65 16.19 -3.44
N THR A 82 -10.33 14.90 -3.40
CA THR A 82 -8.97 14.35 -3.52
C THR A 82 -8.34 14.78 -4.85
N MET A 83 -9.05 14.52 -5.96
CA MET A 83 -8.56 14.89 -7.28
C MET A 83 -8.41 16.40 -7.45
N THR A 84 -9.35 17.19 -6.90
CA THR A 84 -9.22 18.66 -6.88
C THR A 84 -7.94 19.07 -6.15
N SER A 85 -7.65 18.46 -4.99
CA SER A 85 -6.46 18.76 -4.20
C SER A 85 -5.16 18.42 -4.93
N TYR A 86 -5.11 17.28 -5.60
CA TYR A 86 -3.95 16.90 -6.40
C TYR A 86 -3.75 17.79 -7.62
N LEU A 87 -4.82 18.02 -8.39
CA LEU A 87 -4.74 18.82 -9.61
C LEU A 87 -4.40 20.29 -9.31
N MET A 88 -5.03 20.89 -8.30
CA MET A 88 -4.74 22.27 -7.93
C MET A 88 -3.30 22.48 -7.43
N ALA A 89 -2.66 21.43 -6.88
CA ALA A 89 -1.28 21.48 -6.42
C ALA A 89 -0.26 21.21 -7.53
N THR A 90 -0.66 20.55 -8.64
CA THR A 90 0.24 20.08 -9.70
C THR A 90 0.03 20.75 -11.05
N ASP A 91 -1.07 21.46 -11.27
CA ASP A 91 -1.37 22.16 -12.53
C ASP A 91 -1.55 23.67 -12.31
N ASP A 92 -0.60 24.42 -12.81
CA ASP A 92 -0.58 25.87 -12.67
C ASP A 92 -1.68 26.61 -13.42
N ARG A 93 -2.37 25.97 -14.37
CA ARG A 93 -3.49 26.54 -15.12
C ARG A 93 -4.74 26.71 -14.26
N ILE A 94 -4.86 25.98 -13.16
CA ILE A 94 -6.01 26.08 -12.25
C ILE A 94 -5.91 27.38 -11.44
N LEU A 95 -6.68 28.37 -11.84
CA LEU A 95 -6.72 29.68 -11.17
C LEU A 95 -7.43 29.61 -9.82
N ALA A 96 -8.61 28.97 -9.75
CA ALA A 96 -9.40 28.85 -8.53
C ALA A 96 -9.75 27.39 -8.23
N ALA A 97 -9.73 26.99 -6.96
CA ALA A 97 -10.05 25.63 -6.54
C ALA A 97 -11.00 25.60 -5.33
N ALA A 98 -11.83 24.53 -5.27
CA ALA A 98 -12.75 24.33 -4.16
C ALA A 98 -12.90 22.82 -3.84
N PRO A 99 -11.90 22.17 -3.20
CA PRO A 99 -12.01 20.78 -2.76
C PRO A 99 -13.07 20.64 -1.67
N SER A 100 -13.99 19.67 -1.81
CA SER A 100 -15.07 19.41 -0.86
C SER A 100 -14.92 18.04 -0.18
N CYS A 101 -15.11 18.03 1.14
CA CYS A 101 -15.11 16.82 1.97
C CYS A 101 -13.91 15.89 1.75
N TYR A 102 -12.72 16.47 1.75
CA TYR A 102 -11.46 15.73 1.66
C TYR A 102 -10.38 16.32 2.57
N ILE A 103 -10.13 17.65 2.47
CA ILE A 103 -9.08 18.29 3.28
C ILE A 103 -9.40 18.15 4.77
N THR A 104 -8.54 17.45 5.48
CA THR A 104 -8.43 17.34 6.94
C THR A 104 -6.94 17.46 7.28
N SER A 105 -6.42 16.82 8.32
CA SER A 105 -4.99 16.54 8.45
C SER A 105 -4.76 15.04 8.52
N LEU A 106 -3.60 14.57 8.06
CA LEU A 106 -3.27 13.14 8.10
C LEU A 106 -3.24 12.60 9.54
N GLY A 107 -2.79 13.43 10.49
CA GLY A 107 -2.82 13.07 11.91
C GLY A 107 -4.24 12.77 12.40
N HIS A 108 -5.20 13.67 12.14
CA HIS A 108 -6.61 13.46 12.50
C HIS A 108 -7.24 12.30 11.73
N LEU A 109 -6.95 12.19 10.44
CA LEU A 109 -7.44 11.09 9.59
C LEU A 109 -7.04 9.72 10.16
N PHE A 110 -5.77 9.55 10.50
CA PHE A 110 -5.25 8.27 10.99
C PHE A 110 -5.77 7.91 12.38
N HIS A 111 -6.06 8.91 13.24
CA HIS A 111 -6.66 8.69 14.55
C HIS A 111 -8.16 8.38 14.50
N THR A 112 -8.87 8.77 13.46
CA THR A 112 -10.32 8.58 13.33
C THR A 112 -10.66 7.36 12.47
N ILE A 113 -10.51 7.45 11.17
CA ILE A 113 -10.96 6.41 10.21
C ILE A 113 -9.82 5.61 9.59
N GLY A 114 -8.58 6.01 9.83
CA GLY A 114 -7.39 5.37 9.25
C GLY A 114 -7.11 5.76 7.80
N PRO A 115 -6.09 5.15 7.18
CA PRO A 115 -5.76 5.37 5.78
C PRO A 115 -6.94 5.02 4.87
N GLN A 116 -7.10 5.81 3.82
CA GLN A 116 -8.15 5.63 2.81
C GLN A 116 -7.75 4.59 1.76
N ASP A 117 -8.39 4.58 0.61
CA ASP A 117 -8.09 3.67 -0.50
C ASP A 117 -6.79 4.02 -1.25
N GLY A 118 -6.41 3.20 -2.23
CA GLY A 118 -5.12 3.25 -2.91
C GLY A 118 -4.78 4.61 -3.52
N GLU A 119 -5.76 5.36 -4.00
CA GLU A 119 -5.53 6.67 -4.63
C GLU A 119 -5.11 7.77 -3.64
N GLN A 120 -5.38 7.57 -2.35
CA GLN A 120 -5.18 8.59 -1.33
C GLN A 120 -3.93 8.36 -0.46
N ASN A 121 -3.21 7.26 -0.69
CA ASN A 121 -2.03 6.92 0.09
C ASN A 121 -0.75 7.17 -0.72
N ILE A 122 -0.20 8.36 -0.60
CA ILE A 122 1.03 8.74 -1.32
C ILE A 122 2.26 8.18 -0.58
N THR A 123 3.16 7.55 -1.33
CA THR A 123 4.37 6.93 -0.77
C THR A 123 5.24 7.97 -0.07
N ALA A 124 5.61 7.68 1.18
CA ALA A 124 6.45 8.50 2.05
C ALA A 124 5.91 9.92 2.34
N GLN A 125 4.62 10.19 2.13
CA GLN A 125 4.04 11.51 2.30
C GLN A 125 4.34 12.09 3.70
N VAL A 126 4.02 11.34 4.75
CA VAL A 126 4.29 11.76 6.14
C VAL A 126 5.79 11.83 6.44
N ALA A 127 6.57 10.87 5.93
CA ALA A 127 8.01 10.87 6.12
C ALA A 127 8.70 12.11 5.51
N LEU A 128 8.11 12.69 4.46
CA LEU A 128 8.57 13.92 3.82
C LEU A 128 7.99 15.19 4.48
N GLY A 129 7.17 15.04 5.52
CA GLY A 129 6.54 16.17 6.20
C GLY A 129 5.38 16.78 5.42
N ILE A 130 4.80 16.07 4.47
CA ILE A 130 3.69 16.56 3.63
C ILE A 130 2.35 16.14 4.24
N ASP A 131 1.45 17.12 4.46
CA ASP A 131 0.08 16.91 4.95
C ASP A 131 -0.95 17.49 3.97
N HIS A 132 -2.22 17.40 4.27
CA HIS A 132 -3.30 17.96 3.45
C HIS A 132 -3.23 19.49 3.31
N ALA A 133 -2.70 20.20 4.30
CA ALA A 133 -2.44 21.64 4.22
C ALA A 133 -1.51 21.99 3.06
N ASP A 134 -0.56 21.10 2.73
CA ASP A 134 0.45 21.37 1.70
C ASP A 134 -0.15 21.42 0.29
N TYR A 135 -1.22 20.69 0.00
CA TYR A 135 -1.94 20.83 -1.27
C TYR A 135 -2.49 22.24 -1.49
N VAL A 136 -2.82 22.93 -0.39
CA VAL A 136 -3.30 24.33 -0.42
C VAL A 136 -2.12 25.30 -0.46
N THR A 137 -1.08 25.06 0.34
CA THR A 137 0.08 25.96 0.46
C THR A 137 0.96 25.95 -0.78
N LEU A 138 1.11 24.79 -1.46
CA LEU A 138 1.87 24.66 -2.72
C LEU A 138 1.39 25.58 -3.82
N ARG A 139 0.11 25.93 -3.85
CA ARG A 139 -0.46 26.78 -4.90
C ARG A 139 -0.62 28.25 -4.49
N ALA A 140 -0.19 28.63 -3.28
CA ALA A 140 -0.29 30.02 -2.82
C ALA A 140 0.44 30.97 -3.77
N PRO A 141 -0.14 32.15 -4.09
CA PRO A 141 -1.36 32.74 -3.54
C PRO A 141 -2.63 32.53 -4.40
N LYS A 142 -2.77 31.43 -5.13
CA LYS A 142 -3.96 31.14 -5.95
C LYS A 142 -5.19 30.86 -5.07
N PRO A 143 -6.39 31.36 -5.45
CA PRO A 143 -7.59 31.23 -4.63
C PRO A 143 -8.02 29.79 -4.35
N THR A 144 -8.19 29.44 -3.08
CA THR A 144 -8.64 28.10 -2.62
C THR A 144 -9.70 28.21 -1.55
N LEU A 145 -10.85 27.53 -1.74
CA LEU A 145 -11.92 27.40 -0.76
C LEU A 145 -11.99 25.95 -0.26
N ILE A 146 -11.68 25.73 1.00
CA ILE A 146 -11.88 24.40 1.63
C ILE A 146 -13.36 24.27 1.99
N LEU A 147 -14.04 23.26 1.40
CA LEU A 147 -15.44 22.98 1.68
C LEU A 147 -15.55 21.75 2.59
N THR A 148 -16.21 21.90 3.74
CA THR A 148 -16.29 20.80 4.71
C THR A 148 -17.69 20.67 5.31
N ALA A 149 -17.96 19.50 5.87
CA ALA A 149 -19.18 19.19 6.59
C ALA A 149 -18.84 18.90 8.05
N THR A 150 -19.61 19.44 8.99
CA THR A 150 -19.37 19.25 10.43
C THR A 150 -19.44 17.77 10.82
N HIS A 151 -20.40 17.03 10.24
CA HIS A 151 -20.64 15.61 10.57
C HIS A 151 -20.03 14.66 9.51
N ASN A 152 -18.88 15.05 8.95
CA ASN A 152 -18.12 14.24 8.00
C ASN A 152 -17.33 13.14 8.74
N PHE A 153 -17.00 12.06 8.05
CA PHE A 153 -16.00 11.10 8.54
C PHE A 153 -14.55 11.60 8.33
N PHE A 154 -14.31 12.55 7.43
CA PHE A 154 -13.09 13.35 7.43
C PHE A 154 -13.20 14.37 8.58
N ASP A 155 -12.37 14.22 9.57
CA ASP A 155 -12.44 14.96 10.83
C ASP A 155 -12.43 16.48 10.63
N ILE A 156 -13.39 17.16 11.24
CA ILE A 156 -13.58 18.61 11.09
C ILE A 156 -12.46 19.42 11.74
N ASP A 157 -11.93 18.97 12.88
CA ASP A 157 -10.84 19.67 13.57
C ASP A 157 -9.56 19.63 12.75
N GLY A 158 -9.32 18.53 12.02
CA GLY A 158 -8.26 18.42 11.04
C GLY A 158 -8.44 19.38 9.87
N SER A 159 -9.67 19.59 9.39
CA SER A 159 -9.97 20.58 8.34
C SER A 159 -9.64 21.99 8.79
N TRP A 160 -10.03 22.35 10.00
CA TRP A 160 -9.70 23.65 10.60
C TRP A 160 -8.19 23.81 10.83
N THR A 161 -7.50 22.74 11.21
CA THR A 161 -6.05 22.74 11.41
C THR A 161 -5.34 23.06 10.10
N SER A 162 -5.65 22.34 9.02
CA SER A 162 -5.07 22.57 7.69
C SER A 162 -5.43 23.96 7.14
N PHE A 163 -6.66 24.43 7.38
CA PHE A 163 -7.05 25.79 6.98
C PHE A 163 -6.22 26.86 7.70
N ARG A 164 -6.06 26.77 9.02
CA ARG A 164 -5.28 27.77 9.79
C ARG A 164 -3.83 27.82 9.35
N GLU A 165 -3.23 26.68 9.03
CA GLU A 165 -1.88 26.60 8.49
C GLU A 165 -1.77 27.30 7.14
N ALA A 166 -2.65 26.96 6.19
CA ALA A 166 -2.72 27.63 4.89
C ALA A 166 -3.01 29.14 5.02
N LYS A 167 -3.96 29.52 5.88
CA LYS A 167 -4.31 30.93 6.12
C LYS A 167 -3.14 31.76 6.62
N ARG A 168 -2.31 31.18 7.49
CA ARG A 168 -1.09 31.83 7.99
C ARG A 168 -0.12 32.11 6.84
N LEU A 169 0.14 31.15 5.96
CA LEU A 169 1.03 31.36 4.81
C LEU A 169 0.48 32.41 3.84
N TYR A 170 -0.80 32.31 3.48
CA TYR A 170 -1.45 33.30 2.60
C TYR A 170 -1.43 34.71 3.22
N GLY A 171 -1.57 34.81 4.54
CA GLY A 171 -1.44 36.09 5.26
C GLY A 171 -0.02 36.67 5.19
N ILE A 172 1.01 35.84 5.38
CA ILE A 172 2.42 36.24 5.25
C ILE A 172 2.70 36.76 3.81
N LEU A 173 2.10 36.13 2.79
CA LEU A 173 2.23 36.53 1.40
C LEU A 173 1.38 37.78 1.04
N GLY A 174 0.60 38.33 1.98
CA GLY A 174 -0.27 39.49 1.75
C GLY A 174 -1.57 39.17 0.99
N HIS A 175 -1.97 37.90 0.92
CA HIS A 175 -3.13 37.43 0.13
C HIS A 175 -4.11 36.59 0.98
N GLY A 176 -4.30 36.95 2.25
CA GLY A 176 -5.15 36.20 3.16
C GLY A 176 -6.60 36.00 2.68
N GLU A 177 -7.12 36.87 1.84
CA GLU A 177 -8.46 36.79 1.26
C GLU A 177 -8.62 35.71 0.19
N ARG A 178 -7.49 35.13 -0.26
CA ARG A 178 -7.47 34.09 -1.31
C ARG A 178 -7.53 32.66 -0.78
N VAL A 179 -7.59 32.48 0.54
CA VAL A 179 -7.89 31.18 1.15
C VAL A 179 -8.98 31.33 2.18
N ASP A 180 -9.99 30.45 2.09
CA ASP A 180 -11.12 30.44 3.02
C ASP A 180 -11.59 29.01 3.28
N LEU A 181 -12.39 28.82 4.35
CA LEU A 181 -13.05 27.58 4.72
C LEU A 181 -14.54 27.84 4.85
N PHE A 182 -15.35 27.01 4.19
CA PHE A 182 -16.80 26.98 4.34
C PHE A 182 -17.23 25.66 4.98
N GLU A 183 -17.70 25.73 6.21
CA GLU A 183 -18.28 24.62 6.96
C GLU A 183 -19.80 24.67 6.90
N TYR A 184 -20.44 23.52 6.71
CA TYR A 184 -21.88 23.40 6.79
C TYR A 184 -22.29 22.22 7.69
N PRO A 185 -23.31 22.34 8.57
CA PRO A 185 -23.68 21.33 9.56
C PRO A 185 -24.49 20.17 8.94
N ASP A 186 -23.86 19.43 8.04
CA ASP A 186 -24.43 18.25 7.40
C ASP A 186 -23.42 17.08 7.38
N LYS A 187 -23.79 16.00 6.68
CA LYS A 187 -22.99 14.78 6.50
C LYS A 187 -22.13 14.87 5.25
N HIS A 188 -21.32 13.83 5.06
CA HIS A 188 -20.50 13.64 3.85
C HIS A 188 -21.36 13.69 2.58
N GLY A 189 -20.97 14.52 1.61
CA GLY A 189 -21.64 14.69 0.34
C GLY A 189 -21.43 16.10 -0.24
N PHE A 190 -21.80 16.35 -1.49
CA PHE A 190 -21.72 17.68 -2.11
C PHE A 190 -23.09 18.33 -2.04
N SER A 191 -23.50 18.74 -0.82
CA SER A 191 -24.81 19.34 -0.55
C SER A 191 -24.98 20.69 -1.24
N ARG A 192 -26.25 21.14 -1.42
CA ARG A 192 -26.57 22.41 -2.06
C ARG A 192 -25.82 23.60 -1.46
N PRO A 193 -25.74 23.79 -0.11
CA PRO A 193 -24.98 24.91 0.43
C PRO A 193 -23.49 24.92 0.04
N ARG A 194 -22.84 23.75 -0.02
CA ARG A 194 -21.45 23.65 -0.45
C ARG A 194 -21.29 23.89 -1.96
N ARG A 195 -22.25 23.42 -2.79
CA ARG A 195 -22.25 23.73 -4.23
C ARG A 195 -22.41 25.21 -4.50
N GLU A 196 -23.31 25.88 -3.76
CA GLU A 196 -23.52 27.34 -3.85
C GLU A 196 -22.27 28.12 -3.40
N ALA A 197 -21.61 27.69 -2.32
CA ALA A 197 -20.33 28.28 -1.87
C ALA A 197 -19.22 28.10 -2.92
N ALA A 198 -19.09 26.89 -3.51
CA ALA A 198 -18.15 26.63 -4.60
C ALA A 198 -18.43 27.51 -5.82
N LEU A 199 -19.71 27.63 -6.23
CA LEU A 199 -20.11 28.45 -7.36
C LEU A 199 -19.82 29.93 -7.12
N ARG A 200 -20.12 30.44 -5.92
CA ARG A 200 -19.78 31.82 -5.53
C ARG A 200 -18.27 32.06 -5.63
N TRP A 201 -17.46 31.11 -5.09
CA TRP A 201 -15.99 31.19 -5.14
C TRP A 201 -15.46 31.21 -6.56
N MET A 202 -15.94 30.33 -7.44
CA MET A 202 -15.57 30.32 -8.85
C MET A 202 -15.97 31.57 -9.59
N ARG A 203 -17.19 32.11 -9.37
CA ARG A 203 -17.64 33.37 -9.97
C ARG A 203 -16.75 34.52 -9.55
N ARG A 204 -16.41 34.64 -8.27
CA ARG A 204 -15.54 35.69 -7.74
C ARG A 204 -14.18 35.70 -8.44
N TRP A 205 -13.51 34.56 -8.49
CA TRP A 205 -12.13 34.50 -8.93
C TRP A 205 -11.93 34.25 -10.44
N LEU A 206 -12.90 33.65 -11.11
CA LEU A 206 -12.82 33.41 -12.55
C LEU A 206 -13.51 34.54 -13.37
N LEU A 207 -14.54 35.19 -12.80
CA LEU A 207 -15.37 36.16 -13.53
C LEU A 207 -15.35 37.56 -12.92
N GLY A 208 -14.76 37.76 -11.73
CA GLY A 208 -14.81 39.05 -11.02
C GLY A 208 -16.19 39.37 -10.44
N ILE A 209 -17.09 38.39 -10.29
CA ILE A 209 -18.47 38.60 -9.82
C ILE A 209 -18.54 38.09 -8.38
N ASP A 210 -18.58 39.02 -7.42
CA ASP A 210 -18.77 38.66 -5.99
C ASP A 210 -20.22 38.92 -5.58
N GLY A 211 -20.98 37.88 -5.36
CA GLY A 211 -22.38 37.96 -4.95
C GLY A 211 -22.93 36.58 -4.66
N ALA A 212 -24.03 36.52 -3.94
CA ALA A 212 -24.71 35.26 -3.64
C ALA A 212 -24.95 34.45 -4.92
N ALA A 213 -24.79 33.17 -4.80
CA ALA A 213 -25.14 32.22 -5.86
C ALA A 213 -26.14 31.25 -5.26
N THR A 214 -27.33 31.19 -5.81
CA THR A 214 -28.40 30.30 -5.40
C THR A 214 -28.60 29.27 -6.50
N GLU A 215 -28.58 28.02 -6.14
CA GLU A 215 -28.87 26.89 -7.03
C GLU A 215 -30.39 26.85 -7.30
N PRO A 216 -30.83 26.98 -8.55
CA PRO A 216 -32.25 26.84 -8.87
C PRO A 216 -32.71 25.40 -8.72
N ASP A 217 -34.00 25.16 -8.72
CA ASP A 217 -34.52 23.81 -8.82
C ASP A 217 -34.19 23.25 -10.21
N LEU A 218 -33.43 22.16 -10.23
CA LEU A 218 -32.92 21.55 -11.45
C LEU A 218 -33.71 20.29 -11.79
N THR A 219 -34.11 20.16 -13.04
CA THR A 219 -34.56 18.87 -13.58
C THR A 219 -33.34 18.03 -13.90
N LEU A 220 -33.14 16.94 -13.14
CA LEU A 220 -32.01 16.03 -13.35
C LEU A 220 -32.25 15.18 -14.59
N ARG A 221 -31.23 15.01 -15.40
CA ARG A 221 -31.21 14.03 -16.48
C ARG A 221 -31.11 12.62 -15.90
N LYS A 222 -31.61 11.63 -16.63
CA LYS A 222 -31.41 10.21 -16.29
C LYS A 222 -29.94 9.83 -16.56
N ASP A 223 -29.40 8.90 -15.81
CA ASP A 223 -28.00 8.44 -15.99
C ASP A 223 -27.76 7.97 -17.43
N ALA A 224 -28.72 7.24 -18.03
CA ALA A 224 -28.64 6.78 -19.41
C ALA A 224 -28.56 7.93 -20.45
N ASP A 225 -29.10 9.12 -20.14
CA ASP A 225 -29.02 10.28 -21.02
C ASP A 225 -27.63 10.95 -20.99
N LEU A 226 -26.82 10.62 -20.00
CA LEU A 226 -25.48 11.16 -19.75
C LEU A 226 -24.35 10.19 -20.12
N GLN A 227 -24.69 8.94 -20.45
CA GLN A 227 -23.70 7.96 -20.90
C GLN A 227 -23.07 8.36 -22.23
N VAL A 228 -21.75 8.23 -22.30
CA VAL A 228 -20.96 8.51 -23.51
C VAL A 228 -20.87 7.26 -24.40
N THR A 229 -20.92 6.07 -23.80
CA THR A 229 -20.87 4.79 -24.51
C THR A 229 -22.24 4.09 -24.48
N ALA A 230 -22.58 3.37 -25.54
CA ALA A 230 -23.88 2.70 -25.65
C ALA A 230 -24.07 1.58 -24.61
N CYS A 231 -22.97 0.93 -24.23
CA CYS A 231 -22.98 -0.15 -23.22
C CYS A 231 -22.69 0.34 -21.80
N GLY A 232 -22.40 1.63 -21.59
CA GLY A 232 -22.06 2.22 -20.29
C GLY A 232 -20.69 1.83 -19.75
N GLN A 233 -19.77 1.31 -20.59
CA GLN A 233 -18.43 0.94 -20.17
C GLN A 233 -17.39 1.15 -21.30
N VAL A 234 -16.46 2.06 -21.06
CA VAL A 234 -15.41 2.48 -22.01
C VAL A 234 -14.50 1.32 -22.42
N VAL A 235 -14.06 0.50 -21.46
CA VAL A 235 -13.15 -0.64 -21.72
C VAL A 235 -13.79 -1.62 -22.71
N LYS A 236 -15.08 -1.89 -22.57
CA LYS A 236 -15.80 -2.83 -23.44
C LYS A 236 -16.05 -2.28 -24.84
N GLU A 237 -16.46 -1.01 -24.93
CA GLU A 237 -16.92 -0.44 -26.20
C GLU A 237 -15.77 0.11 -27.05
N LEU A 238 -14.79 0.73 -26.41
CA LEU A 238 -13.67 1.38 -27.09
C LEU A 238 -12.38 0.54 -27.10
N GLY A 239 -12.39 -0.65 -26.51
CA GLY A 239 -11.20 -1.51 -26.43
C GLY A 239 -10.07 -0.88 -25.62
N GLY A 240 -10.41 -0.17 -24.53
CA GLY A 240 -9.45 0.57 -23.71
C GLY A 240 -8.46 -0.33 -22.98
N VAL A 241 -7.25 0.21 -22.74
CA VAL A 241 -6.22 -0.42 -21.92
C VAL A 241 -6.55 -0.19 -20.44
N THR A 242 -6.50 -1.23 -19.63
CA THR A 242 -6.73 -1.13 -18.19
C THR A 242 -5.48 -0.68 -17.42
N VAL A 243 -5.65 -0.22 -16.18
CA VAL A 243 -4.52 0.07 -15.29
C VAL A 243 -3.68 -1.17 -15.01
N TRP A 244 -4.29 -2.36 -14.95
CA TRP A 244 -3.55 -3.62 -14.83
C TRP A 244 -2.66 -3.89 -16.04
N ASP A 245 -3.13 -3.62 -17.26
CA ASP A 245 -2.32 -3.72 -18.47
C ASP A 245 -1.16 -2.73 -18.45
N LEU A 246 -1.41 -1.49 -18.02
CA LEU A 246 -0.37 -0.46 -17.86
C LEU A 246 0.68 -0.88 -16.83
N ASN A 247 0.26 -1.38 -15.68
CA ASN A 247 1.16 -1.91 -14.65
C ASN A 247 1.99 -3.07 -15.17
N MET A 248 1.36 -4.03 -15.89
CA MET A 248 2.05 -5.18 -16.47
C MET A 248 3.05 -4.77 -17.55
N ASN A 249 2.66 -3.84 -18.44
CA ASN A 249 3.56 -3.34 -19.48
C ASN A 249 4.78 -2.65 -18.85
N ARG A 250 4.55 -1.83 -17.81
CA ARG A 250 5.63 -1.21 -17.04
C ARG A 250 6.53 -2.26 -16.36
N ALA A 251 5.94 -3.26 -15.69
CA ALA A 251 6.68 -4.32 -15.02
C ALA A 251 7.56 -5.12 -16.00
N LYS A 252 7.04 -5.43 -17.20
CA LYS A 252 7.80 -6.08 -18.28
C LYS A 252 8.95 -5.20 -18.78
N ALA A 253 8.73 -3.91 -18.96
CA ALA A 253 9.79 -2.98 -19.35
C ALA A 253 10.90 -2.92 -18.28
N LEU A 254 10.54 -2.80 -17.02
CA LEU A 254 11.48 -2.77 -15.89
C LEU A 254 12.27 -4.07 -15.72
N ALA A 255 11.74 -5.22 -16.15
CA ALA A 255 12.41 -6.50 -16.00
C ALA A 255 13.79 -6.55 -16.69
N LYS A 256 13.94 -5.88 -17.83
CA LYS A 256 15.22 -5.78 -18.56
C LYS A 256 16.25 -4.97 -17.77
N ASP A 257 15.83 -3.81 -17.27
CA ASP A 257 16.72 -2.91 -16.50
C ASP A 257 17.11 -3.54 -15.16
N ARG A 258 16.17 -4.24 -14.53
CA ARG A 258 16.41 -5.03 -13.30
C ARG A 258 17.45 -6.14 -13.55
N ALA A 259 17.32 -6.89 -14.63
CA ALA A 259 18.29 -7.93 -14.98
C ALA A 259 19.69 -7.34 -15.24
N ALA A 260 19.79 -6.23 -15.95
CA ALA A 260 21.04 -5.51 -16.16
C ALA A 260 21.63 -5.02 -14.83
N PHE A 261 20.82 -4.44 -13.94
CA PHE A 261 21.26 -3.99 -12.63
C PHE A 261 21.93 -5.11 -11.82
N TRP A 262 21.32 -6.30 -11.74
CA TRP A 262 21.90 -7.46 -11.01
C TRP A 262 23.13 -8.04 -11.68
N LYS A 263 23.28 -7.90 -13.01
CA LYS A 263 24.45 -8.34 -13.76
C LYS A 263 25.63 -7.39 -13.58
N ASP A 264 25.36 -6.08 -13.61
CA ASP A 264 26.40 -5.04 -13.72
C ASP A 264 26.89 -4.55 -12.35
N HIS A 265 26.19 -4.90 -11.26
CA HIS A 265 26.56 -4.47 -9.91
C HIS A 265 26.92 -5.65 -9.00
N PRO A 266 27.87 -5.45 -8.07
CA PRO A 266 28.20 -6.48 -7.10
C PRO A 266 27.00 -6.76 -6.18
N LYS A 267 26.81 -8.02 -5.79
CA LYS A 267 25.74 -8.50 -4.90
C LYS A 267 25.49 -7.59 -3.71
N LYS A 268 26.55 -7.08 -3.06
CA LYS A 268 26.46 -6.16 -1.92
C LYS A 268 25.71 -4.86 -2.26
N ALA A 269 25.94 -4.31 -3.44
CA ALA A 269 25.26 -3.10 -3.90
C ALA A 269 23.78 -3.39 -4.21
N CYS A 270 23.48 -4.53 -4.86
CA CYS A 270 22.10 -4.96 -5.13
C CYS A 270 21.31 -5.14 -3.82
N LEU A 271 21.90 -5.81 -2.83
CA LEU A 271 21.27 -6.00 -1.51
C LEU A 271 21.14 -4.71 -0.71
N ALA A 272 22.01 -3.72 -0.93
CA ALA A 272 21.84 -2.39 -0.35
C ALA A 272 20.58 -1.70 -0.89
N GLU A 273 20.28 -1.84 -2.19
CA GLU A 273 19.04 -1.33 -2.78
C GLU A 273 17.80 -2.07 -2.28
N VAL A 274 17.86 -3.40 -2.13
CA VAL A 274 16.79 -4.18 -1.49
C VAL A 274 16.50 -3.64 -0.09
N ARG A 275 17.56 -3.44 0.72
CA ARG A 275 17.45 -2.89 2.08
C ARG A 275 16.84 -1.49 2.08
N ARG A 276 17.26 -0.64 1.15
CA ARG A 276 16.77 0.74 1.02
C ARG A 276 15.30 0.80 0.65
N LEU A 277 14.90 0.07 -0.39
CA LEU A 277 13.50 0.07 -0.88
C LEU A 277 12.54 -0.55 0.15
N ALA A 278 12.91 -1.68 0.74
CA ALA A 278 12.13 -2.29 1.82
C ALA A 278 12.24 -1.53 3.15
N ALA A 279 13.09 -0.50 3.24
CA ALA A 279 13.38 0.31 4.43
C ALA A 279 13.74 -0.55 5.66
N VAL A 280 14.49 -1.63 5.47
CA VAL A 280 14.95 -2.51 6.55
C VAL A 280 16.12 -1.85 7.27
N ARG A 281 15.90 -1.42 8.50
CA ARG A 281 16.93 -0.80 9.34
C ARG A 281 17.88 -1.87 9.89
N LYS A 282 19.10 -1.46 10.21
CA LYS A 282 19.99 -2.27 11.03
C LYS A 282 19.53 -2.20 12.48
N LEU A 283 19.61 -3.31 13.20
CA LEU A 283 19.37 -3.32 14.63
C LEU A 283 20.57 -2.63 15.33
N GLU A 284 20.30 -1.57 16.10
CA GLU A 284 21.33 -0.81 16.80
C GLU A 284 21.73 -1.46 18.12
N ALA A 285 20.83 -2.23 18.71
CA ALA A 285 21.04 -2.95 19.96
C ALA A 285 20.41 -4.34 19.90
N ALA A 286 20.95 -5.27 20.69
CA ALA A 286 20.37 -6.58 20.85
C ALA A 286 18.94 -6.49 21.43
N PRO A 287 17.96 -7.25 20.90
CA PRO A 287 16.62 -7.26 21.45
C PRO A 287 16.61 -7.75 22.90
N LYS A 288 15.77 -7.14 23.73
CA LYS A 288 15.48 -7.66 25.07
C LYS A 288 14.50 -8.82 24.99
N THR A 289 14.66 -9.80 25.86
CA THR A 289 13.74 -10.94 25.94
C THR A 289 13.20 -11.09 27.35
N THR A 290 11.89 -11.39 27.44
CA THR A 290 11.23 -11.71 28.70
C THR A 290 10.48 -13.03 28.53
N THR A 291 10.84 -14.05 29.28
CA THR A 291 10.07 -15.30 29.39
C THR A 291 8.88 -15.07 30.30
N VAL A 292 7.67 -15.08 29.75
CA VAL A 292 6.42 -14.81 30.48
C VAL A 292 5.76 -16.10 30.99
N GLY A 293 6.28 -17.24 30.65
CA GLY A 293 5.81 -18.54 31.13
C GLY A 293 6.47 -19.70 30.43
N THR A 294 6.39 -20.89 31.05
CA THR A 294 6.93 -22.14 30.52
C THR A 294 5.86 -23.23 30.62
N VAL A 295 5.75 -24.03 29.58
CA VAL A 295 4.82 -25.18 29.52
C VAL A 295 5.60 -26.44 29.22
N ALA A 296 5.50 -27.45 30.10
CA ALA A 296 5.98 -28.76 29.80
C ALA A 296 5.00 -29.52 28.88
N ARG A 297 5.52 -30.12 27.82
CA ARG A 297 4.77 -30.96 26.89
C ARG A 297 5.59 -32.24 26.66
N ASP A 298 4.91 -33.35 26.34
CA ASP A 298 5.61 -34.59 26.06
C ASP A 298 6.71 -34.39 25.00
N GLY A 299 7.94 -34.76 25.35
CA GLY A 299 9.12 -34.62 24.52
C GLY A 299 9.71 -33.19 24.39
N CYS A 300 9.12 -32.15 24.98
CA CYS A 300 9.69 -30.80 24.88
C CYS A 300 9.23 -29.83 25.99
N THR A 301 9.98 -28.74 26.13
CA THR A 301 9.61 -27.58 26.92
C THR A 301 9.30 -26.41 25.99
N ILE A 302 8.23 -25.65 26.27
CA ILE A 302 7.82 -24.48 25.48
C ILE A 302 7.99 -23.24 26.35
N GLU A 303 8.87 -22.33 25.96
CA GLU A 303 9.03 -21.03 26.58
C GLU A 303 8.17 -20.00 25.82
N LYS A 304 7.32 -19.25 26.54
CA LYS A 304 6.59 -18.11 26.00
C LYS A 304 7.44 -16.87 26.16
N ILE A 305 7.84 -16.25 25.04
CA ILE A 305 8.82 -15.17 25.02
C ILE A 305 8.21 -13.91 24.42
N ARG A 306 8.53 -12.77 25.02
CA ARG A 306 8.36 -11.46 24.44
C ARG A 306 9.72 -10.99 23.93
N ILE A 307 9.81 -10.65 22.65
CA ILE A 307 11.00 -10.03 22.06
C ILE A 307 10.71 -8.54 21.92
N GLU A 308 11.51 -7.71 22.58
CA GLU A 308 11.26 -6.28 22.74
C GLU A 308 12.43 -5.47 22.12
N ARG A 309 12.06 -4.44 21.38
CA ARG A 309 12.97 -3.43 20.82
C ARG A 309 12.43 -2.05 21.16
N ASP A 310 13.33 -1.09 21.40
CA ASP A 310 12.92 0.26 21.75
C ASP A 310 12.08 0.89 20.62
N ALA A 311 10.95 1.49 21.00
CA ALA A 311 9.97 2.14 20.11
C ALA A 311 9.39 1.24 19.00
N GLU A 312 9.48 -0.09 19.10
CA GLU A 312 8.89 -1.04 18.16
C GLU A 312 7.85 -1.94 18.86
N PRO A 313 6.86 -2.45 18.13
CA PRO A 313 5.93 -3.43 18.68
C PRO A 313 6.65 -4.67 19.21
N VAL A 314 6.11 -5.23 20.29
CA VAL A 314 6.57 -6.52 20.84
C VAL A 314 6.33 -7.61 19.81
N VAL A 315 7.31 -8.51 19.66
CA VAL A 315 7.18 -9.75 18.87
C VAL A 315 6.91 -10.91 19.82
N PRO A 316 5.69 -11.45 19.87
CA PRO A 316 5.35 -12.63 20.64
C PRO A 316 5.98 -13.87 20.03
N ALA A 317 6.56 -14.73 20.84
CA ALA A 317 7.27 -15.94 20.40
C ALA A 317 7.01 -17.15 21.28
N LEU A 318 7.12 -18.34 20.69
CA LEU A 318 7.17 -19.62 21.39
C LEU A 318 8.47 -20.33 21.02
N LEU A 319 9.30 -20.63 22.01
CA LEU A 319 10.51 -21.43 21.82
C LEU A 319 10.26 -22.85 22.32
N PHE A 320 10.33 -23.79 21.40
CA PHE A 320 10.22 -25.22 21.65
C PHE A 320 11.62 -25.80 21.79
N LEU A 321 11.91 -26.38 22.93
CA LEU A 321 13.19 -27.00 23.24
C LEU A 321 13.00 -28.50 23.46
N PRO A 322 13.65 -29.39 22.68
CA PRO A 322 13.61 -30.83 22.91
C PRO A 322 14.02 -31.22 24.35
N ALA A 323 13.35 -32.19 24.94
CA ALA A 323 13.67 -32.68 26.30
C ALA A 323 15.04 -33.36 26.37
N LYS A 324 15.40 -34.11 25.33
CA LYS A 324 16.73 -34.73 25.19
C LYS A 324 17.64 -33.79 24.44
N ARG A 325 18.77 -33.41 25.03
CA ARG A 325 19.75 -32.47 24.47
C ARG A 325 21.16 -33.03 24.63
N GLU A 326 21.90 -33.04 23.55
CA GLU A 326 23.33 -33.37 23.55
C GLU A 326 24.08 -32.23 22.83
N GLY A 327 24.80 -31.41 23.61
CA GLY A 327 25.53 -30.25 23.08
C GLY A 327 24.64 -29.17 22.52
N LYS A 328 25.19 -28.35 21.58
CA LYS A 328 24.44 -27.29 20.89
C LYS A 328 23.54 -27.85 19.80
N MET A 329 22.29 -27.44 19.80
CA MET A 329 21.26 -27.92 18.89
C MET A 329 21.16 -27.08 17.60
N PRO A 330 20.87 -27.70 16.46
CA PRO A 330 20.38 -26.93 15.30
C PRO A 330 19.04 -26.31 15.64
N ALA A 331 18.74 -25.14 15.02
CA ALA A 331 17.52 -24.43 15.31
C ALA A 331 16.75 -24.06 14.04
N VAL A 332 15.47 -23.80 14.22
CA VAL A 332 14.56 -23.29 13.18
C VAL A 332 13.89 -22.03 13.68
N LEU A 333 13.98 -20.95 12.91
CA LEU A 333 13.11 -19.81 13.04
C LEU A 333 11.92 -20.02 12.09
N TYR A 334 10.72 -20.15 12.65
CA TYR A 334 9.52 -20.52 11.92
C TYR A 334 8.53 -19.36 11.90
N VAL A 335 8.18 -18.88 10.72
CA VAL A 335 7.25 -17.77 10.51
C VAL A 335 6.09 -18.25 9.65
N ASP A 336 4.88 -18.16 10.17
CA ASP A 336 3.64 -18.56 9.49
C ASP A 336 2.67 -17.37 9.51
N ALA A 337 2.11 -16.99 8.36
CA ALA A 337 1.17 -15.88 8.29
C ALA A 337 -0.11 -16.10 9.13
N ARG A 338 -0.43 -17.34 9.44
CA ARG A 338 -1.56 -17.70 10.33
C ARG A 338 -1.23 -17.52 11.83
N GLY A 339 0.02 -17.19 12.14
CA GLY A 339 0.52 -16.95 13.49
C GLY A 339 1.33 -18.11 14.09
N LYS A 340 2.14 -17.78 15.11
CA LYS A 340 3.09 -18.69 15.77
C LYS A 340 2.50 -19.99 16.31
N GLY A 341 1.19 -20.03 16.55
CA GLY A 341 0.47 -21.20 17.05
C GLY A 341 -0.03 -22.16 15.99
N ALA A 342 -0.03 -21.76 14.70
CA ALA A 342 -0.72 -22.50 13.64
C ALA A 342 -0.25 -23.95 13.51
N GLU A 343 1.05 -24.19 13.55
CA GLU A 343 1.68 -25.52 13.44
C GLU A 343 2.26 -26.03 14.76
N ALA A 344 1.97 -25.36 15.87
CA ALA A 344 2.50 -25.65 17.20
C ALA A 344 1.78 -26.82 17.93
N LYS A 345 0.68 -27.32 17.38
CA LYS A 345 -0.09 -28.42 17.95
C LYS A 345 0.69 -29.77 17.86
N PRO A 346 0.40 -30.77 18.73
CA PRO A 346 0.94 -32.10 18.58
C PRO A 346 0.67 -32.69 17.19
N GLY A 347 1.69 -33.25 16.55
CA GLY A 347 1.62 -33.76 15.17
C GLY A 347 1.71 -32.71 14.07
N GLY A 348 1.81 -31.43 14.41
CA GLY A 348 2.04 -30.35 13.44
C GLY A 348 3.52 -30.26 13.00
N ALA A 349 3.82 -29.39 12.05
CA ALA A 349 5.16 -29.23 11.49
C ALA A 349 6.21 -28.85 12.55
N VAL A 350 5.86 -27.99 13.51
CA VAL A 350 6.75 -27.62 14.63
C VAL A 350 7.08 -28.84 15.50
N ASP A 351 6.09 -29.67 15.81
CA ASP A 351 6.26 -30.86 16.61
C ASP A 351 7.19 -31.89 15.92
N ALA A 352 7.08 -32.05 14.61
CA ALA A 352 7.96 -32.88 13.81
C ALA A 352 9.42 -32.40 13.89
N LEU A 353 9.68 -31.11 13.71
CA LEU A 353 11.02 -30.53 13.81
C LEU A 353 11.64 -30.68 15.20
N VAL A 354 10.84 -30.56 16.27
CA VAL A 354 11.29 -30.75 17.64
C VAL A 354 11.67 -32.23 17.88
N LYS A 355 10.90 -33.18 17.33
CA LYS A 355 11.21 -34.62 17.39
C LYS A 355 12.51 -34.99 16.65
N GLU A 356 12.88 -34.20 15.63
CA GLU A 356 14.18 -34.31 14.95
C GLU A 356 15.36 -33.75 15.78
N GLY A 357 15.11 -33.28 17.00
CA GLY A 357 16.13 -32.70 17.88
C GLY A 357 16.48 -31.25 17.60
N ARG A 358 15.63 -30.53 16.90
CA ARG A 358 15.79 -29.07 16.60
C ARG A 358 15.09 -28.22 17.64
N ALA A 359 15.72 -27.15 18.08
CA ALA A 359 15.01 -26.07 18.75
C ALA A 359 14.17 -25.30 17.70
N VAL A 360 12.93 -24.93 18.03
CA VAL A 360 12.07 -24.20 17.09
C VAL A 360 11.55 -22.94 17.77
N LEU A 361 11.88 -21.78 17.20
CA LEU A 361 11.33 -20.49 17.60
C LEU A 361 10.25 -20.10 16.60
N THR A 362 8.99 -20.08 17.03
CA THR A 362 7.87 -19.54 16.24
C THR A 362 7.57 -18.12 16.69
N ILE A 363 7.28 -17.21 15.76
CA ILE A 363 7.04 -15.80 16.08
C ILE A 363 5.78 -15.27 15.40
N ASP A 364 5.14 -14.30 16.05
CA ASP A 364 4.15 -13.44 15.41
C ASP A 364 4.82 -12.13 15.02
N VAL A 365 5.20 -11.99 13.74
CA VAL A 365 5.61 -10.69 13.22
C VAL A 365 4.41 -9.75 13.21
N ARG A 366 4.64 -8.45 13.18
CA ARG A 366 3.55 -7.44 13.21
C ARG A 366 2.49 -7.71 12.15
N GLY A 367 1.23 -7.72 12.57
CA GLY A 367 0.06 -8.04 11.75
C GLY A 367 -0.28 -9.51 11.65
N PHE A 368 0.49 -10.45 12.24
CA PHE A 368 0.19 -11.86 12.30
C PHE A 368 -0.18 -12.31 13.72
N GLY A 369 -0.98 -13.36 13.83
CA GLY A 369 -1.33 -13.98 15.09
C GLY A 369 -1.86 -13.00 16.15
N GLU A 370 -1.20 -12.91 17.31
CA GLU A 370 -1.58 -12.04 18.42
C GLU A 370 -1.45 -10.54 18.12
N THR A 371 -0.70 -10.17 17.07
CA THR A 371 -0.48 -8.77 16.68
C THR A 371 -1.41 -8.30 15.56
N THR A 372 -2.43 -9.09 15.24
CA THR A 372 -3.43 -8.80 14.21
C THR A 372 -4.27 -7.59 14.58
N PRO A 373 -4.28 -6.50 13.78
CA PRO A 373 -4.93 -5.25 14.15
C PRO A 373 -6.44 -5.21 13.92
N SER A 374 -6.96 -6.02 12.99
CA SER A 374 -8.37 -5.97 12.58
C SER A 374 -8.82 -7.29 11.95
N LYS A 375 -10.13 -7.37 11.63
CA LYS A 375 -10.68 -8.51 10.90
C LYS A 375 -10.30 -8.43 9.41
N PRO A 376 -10.02 -9.58 8.73
CA PRO A 376 -9.69 -9.58 7.32
C PRO A 376 -10.87 -9.12 6.46
N LYS A 377 -10.56 -8.52 5.30
CA LYS A 377 -11.51 -8.14 4.25
C LYS A 377 -11.33 -9.03 3.02
N ARG A 378 -12.28 -8.99 2.08
CA ARG A 378 -12.32 -9.90 0.93
C ARG A 378 -11.02 -9.99 0.12
N TYR A 379 -10.39 -8.85 -0.20
CA TYR A 379 -9.22 -8.78 -1.10
C TYR A 379 -7.91 -8.46 -0.39
N TRP A 380 -7.96 -7.97 0.84
CA TRP A 380 -6.79 -7.67 1.65
C TRP A 380 -6.94 -8.24 3.05
N SER A 381 -5.81 -8.56 3.61
CA SER A 381 -5.73 -9.08 4.96
C SER A 381 -6.14 -8.03 6.00
N ASN A 382 -6.15 -8.45 7.25
CA ASN A 382 -6.43 -7.62 8.41
C ASN A 382 -5.39 -6.52 8.64
N GLU A 383 -4.22 -6.57 7.99
CA GLU A 383 -3.17 -5.56 8.08
C GLU A 383 -3.34 -4.36 7.14
N TYR A 384 -4.46 -4.22 6.43
CA TYR A 384 -4.73 -3.09 5.53
C TYR A 384 -4.34 -1.71 6.12
N PRO A 385 -4.77 -1.34 7.34
CA PRO A 385 -4.43 -0.04 7.90
C PRO A 385 -2.93 0.13 8.13
N ILE A 386 -2.26 -0.87 8.70
CA ILE A 386 -0.82 -0.77 9.01
C ILE A 386 0.06 -0.84 7.76
N ALA A 387 -0.40 -1.50 6.69
CA ALA A 387 0.30 -1.50 5.42
C ALA A 387 0.35 -0.09 4.81
N TYR A 388 -0.80 0.61 4.73
CA TYR A 388 -0.83 1.98 4.21
C TYR A 388 -0.17 2.99 5.15
N LEU A 389 -0.31 2.84 6.48
CA LEU A 389 0.47 3.66 7.43
C LEU A 389 1.98 3.48 7.19
N GLY A 390 2.43 2.25 6.94
CA GLY A 390 3.81 1.97 6.55
C GLY A 390 4.23 2.69 5.26
N VAL A 391 3.33 2.75 4.27
CA VAL A 391 3.55 3.51 3.02
C VAL A 391 3.73 5.01 3.30
N HIS A 392 2.86 5.61 4.12
CA HIS A 392 2.94 7.03 4.46
C HIS A 392 4.21 7.42 5.20
N VAL A 393 4.69 6.57 6.11
CA VAL A 393 5.92 6.81 6.86
C VAL A 393 7.20 6.32 6.14
N GLY A 394 7.09 5.90 4.88
CA GLY A 394 8.22 5.41 4.09
C GLY A 394 8.83 4.11 4.62
N ARG A 395 8.08 3.33 5.39
CA ARG A 395 8.50 2.05 5.99
C ARG A 395 7.52 0.94 5.60
N PRO A 396 7.64 0.34 4.41
CA PRO A 396 6.76 -0.74 3.96
C PRO A 396 6.63 -1.84 5.01
N LEU A 397 5.42 -2.36 5.19
CA LEU A 397 5.13 -3.36 6.22
C LEU A 397 6.00 -4.61 6.10
N LEU A 398 6.31 -5.04 4.86
CA LEU A 398 7.23 -6.15 4.60
C LEU A 398 8.61 -5.90 5.21
N GLY A 399 9.18 -4.71 5.05
CA GLY A 399 10.49 -4.37 5.63
C GLY A 399 10.47 -4.37 7.16
N GLN A 400 9.40 -3.85 7.75
CA GLN A 400 9.22 -3.89 9.20
C GLN A 400 9.09 -5.33 9.75
N ARG A 401 8.39 -6.21 9.03
CA ARG A 401 8.30 -7.66 9.34
C ARG A 401 9.65 -8.36 9.19
N THR A 402 10.43 -7.94 8.21
CA THR A 402 11.81 -8.44 8.05
C THR A 402 12.68 -8.08 9.26
N GLU A 403 12.54 -6.86 9.79
CA GLU A 403 13.21 -6.46 11.05
C GLU A 403 12.78 -7.32 12.24
N ASP A 404 11.50 -7.72 12.33
CA ASP A 404 11.01 -8.61 13.38
C ASP A 404 11.67 -10.00 13.30
N VAL A 405 11.83 -10.54 12.09
CA VAL A 405 12.52 -11.83 11.85
C VAL A 405 14.01 -11.72 12.20
N LEU A 406 14.67 -10.63 11.84
CA LEU A 406 16.10 -10.43 12.17
C LEU A 406 16.31 -10.28 13.68
N ALA A 407 15.40 -9.60 14.39
CA ALA A 407 15.44 -9.53 15.85
C ALA A 407 15.26 -10.91 16.51
N ALA A 408 14.36 -11.73 15.98
CA ALA A 408 14.18 -13.12 16.46
C ALA A 408 15.40 -13.99 16.15
N LEU A 409 16.09 -13.77 15.03
CA LEU A 409 17.36 -14.42 14.72
C LEU A 409 18.44 -14.08 15.77
N ASP A 410 18.56 -12.79 16.15
CA ASP A 410 19.52 -12.35 17.17
C ASP A 410 19.25 -13.06 18.51
N VAL A 411 17.97 -13.12 18.93
CA VAL A 411 17.59 -13.83 20.16
C VAL A 411 17.95 -15.30 20.08
N LEU A 412 17.64 -15.96 18.96
CA LEU A 412 17.90 -17.39 18.80
C LEU A 412 19.40 -17.71 18.75
N ALA A 413 20.18 -16.91 18.04
CA ALA A 413 21.63 -17.08 17.89
C ALA A 413 22.43 -16.78 19.18
N ALA A 414 21.88 -15.97 20.09
CA ALA A 414 22.52 -15.63 21.36
C ALA A 414 22.32 -16.70 22.44
N ARG A 415 21.49 -17.71 22.23
CA ARG A 415 21.24 -18.77 23.22
C ARG A 415 22.38 -19.77 23.25
N GLU A 416 22.84 -20.09 24.45
CA GLU A 416 24.02 -20.96 24.67
C GLU A 416 23.80 -22.39 24.14
N GLU A 417 22.56 -22.88 24.23
CA GLU A 417 22.17 -24.22 23.78
C GLU A 417 21.96 -24.33 22.26
N ILE A 418 22.05 -23.21 21.49
CA ILE A 418 21.83 -23.19 20.05
C ILE A 418 23.16 -23.18 19.29
N ASP A 419 23.24 -23.96 18.23
CA ASP A 419 24.29 -23.86 17.23
C ASP A 419 23.91 -22.76 16.20
N ALA A 420 24.45 -21.58 16.40
CA ALA A 420 24.18 -20.42 15.55
C ALA A 420 24.58 -20.61 14.06
N SER A 421 25.44 -21.59 13.76
CA SER A 421 25.82 -21.93 12.37
C SER A 421 24.79 -22.83 11.66
N ARG A 422 23.81 -23.37 12.40
CA ARG A 422 22.79 -24.31 11.89
C ARG A 422 21.38 -23.84 12.13
N ILE A 423 21.13 -22.53 11.87
CA ILE A 423 19.80 -21.94 11.97
C ILE A 423 19.14 -21.99 10.58
N ARG A 424 18.02 -22.68 10.49
CA ARG A 424 17.13 -22.69 9.31
C ARG A 424 16.06 -21.63 9.47
N LEU A 425 15.68 -20.95 8.36
CA LEU A 425 14.50 -20.09 8.30
C LEU A 425 13.39 -20.79 7.51
N ILE A 426 12.20 -20.84 8.08
CA ILE A 426 10.99 -21.32 7.39
C ILE A 426 10.00 -20.17 7.31
N GLY A 427 9.56 -19.84 6.09
CA GLY A 427 8.47 -18.92 5.80
C GLY A 427 7.30 -19.65 5.16
N ARG A 428 6.12 -19.61 5.78
CA ARG A 428 4.94 -20.30 5.27
C ARG A 428 3.81 -19.32 5.00
N ASP A 429 3.03 -19.63 3.96
CA ASP A 429 1.93 -18.80 3.51
C ASP A 429 2.44 -17.37 3.16
N GLY A 430 1.78 -16.29 3.54
CA GLY A 430 2.24 -14.93 3.33
C GLY A 430 3.61 -14.57 3.93
N ALA A 431 4.26 -15.45 4.70
CA ALA A 431 5.59 -15.20 5.27
C ALA A 431 6.76 -15.48 4.31
N GLY A 432 6.53 -16.06 3.11
CA GLY A 432 7.60 -16.34 2.16
C GLY A 432 8.40 -15.11 1.72
N PRO A 433 7.79 -14.02 1.24
CA PRO A 433 8.51 -12.79 0.90
C PRO A 433 9.32 -12.23 2.07
N ILE A 434 8.81 -12.31 3.30
CA ILE A 434 9.50 -11.85 4.52
C ILE A 434 10.77 -12.69 4.77
N ALA A 435 10.64 -14.02 4.66
CA ALA A 435 11.75 -14.95 4.85
C ALA A 435 12.85 -14.76 3.80
N LEU A 436 12.47 -14.56 2.53
CA LEU A 436 13.43 -14.29 1.46
C LEU A 436 14.20 -12.99 1.69
N HIS A 437 13.53 -11.90 2.14
CA HIS A 437 14.21 -10.64 2.47
C HIS A 437 15.16 -10.82 3.66
N ALA A 438 14.70 -11.45 4.76
CA ALA A 438 15.52 -11.67 5.92
C ALA A 438 16.79 -12.48 5.58
N ALA A 439 16.64 -13.57 4.83
CA ALA A 439 17.76 -14.42 4.46
C ALA A 439 18.71 -13.77 3.42
N ALA A 440 18.20 -12.97 2.51
CA ALA A 440 19.03 -12.23 1.57
C ALA A 440 19.86 -11.13 2.27
N LEU A 441 19.29 -10.50 3.30
CA LEU A 441 19.92 -9.39 4.03
C LEU A 441 20.79 -9.84 5.22
N ASP A 442 20.67 -11.12 5.65
CA ASP A 442 21.48 -11.68 6.75
C ASP A 442 22.01 -13.06 6.37
N GLY A 443 23.31 -13.21 6.47
CA GLY A 443 24.04 -14.43 6.10
C GLY A 443 24.00 -15.56 7.11
N ARG A 444 23.45 -15.36 8.32
CA ARG A 444 23.48 -16.34 9.42
C ARG A 444 22.47 -17.48 9.27
N PHE A 445 21.47 -17.35 8.41
CA PHE A 445 20.60 -18.47 8.08
C PHE A 445 21.35 -19.49 7.21
N ALA A 446 21.50 -20.71 7.69
CA ALA A 446 22.20 -21.78 6.98
C ALA A 446 21.41 -22.27 5.75
N GLU A 447 20.10 -22.30 5.84
CA GLU A 447 19.18 -22.70 4.77
C GLU A 447 17.83 -21.99 4.93
N VAL A 448 17.08 -21.89 3.83
CA VAL A 448 15.77 -21.22 3.78
C VAL A 448 14.75 -22.16 3.14
N PHE A 449 13.59 -22.26 3.75
CA PHE A 449 12.46 -23.01 3.24
C PHE A 449 11.24 -22.13 3.15
N VAL A 450 10.65 -22.03 1.97
CA VAL A 450 9.42 -21.27 1.70
C VAL A 450 8.34 -22.23 1.23
N GLU A 451 7.19 -22.21 1.87
CA GLU A 451 6.09 -23.10 1.53
C GLU A 451 4.77 -22.35 1.40
N GLN A 452 3.96 -22.73 0.40
CA GLN A 452 2.62 -22.18 0.16
C GLN A 452 2.62 -20.64 0.09
N SER A 453 3.57 -20.07 -0.64
CA SER A 453 3.74 -18.63 -0.76
C SER A 453 3.95 -18.21 -2.21
N ILE A 454 3.73 -16.95 -2.52
CA ILE A 454 4.09 -16.37 -3.82
C ILE A 454 5.60 -16.45 -4.03
N ASP A 455 6.04 -16.65 -5.25
CA ASP A 455 7.45 -16.75 -5.63
C ASP A 455 7.90 -15.61 -6.57
N SER A 456 6.98 -14.76 -7.04
CA SER A 456 7.26 -13.55 -7.83
C SER A 456 6.18 -12.49 -7.66
N TRP A 457 6.57 -11.24 -7.60
CA TRP A 457 5.65 -10.10 -7.65
C TRP A 457 5.10 -9.83 -9.06
N MET A 458 5.71 -10.40 -10.10
CA MET A 458 5.13 -10.34 -11.44
C MET A 458 3.75 -10.98 -11.48
N ASP A 459 3.50 -12.04 -10.70
CA ASP A 459 2.19 -12.67 -10.60
C ASP A 459 1.17 -11.75 -9.93
N VAL A 460 1.60 -10.98 -8.92
CA VAL A 460 0.75 -10.00 -8.25
C VAL A 460 0.32 -8.91 -9.22
N VAL A 461 1.24 -8.42 -10.07
CA VAL A 461 0.93 -7.43 -11.11
C VAL A 461 0.01 -8.01 -12.19
N ALA A 462 0.16 -9.30 -12.51
CA ALA A 462 -0.64 -9.99 -13.51
C ALA A 462 -2.07 -10.33 -13.06
N THR A 463 -2.33 -10.30 -11.75
CA THR A 463 -3.59 -10.80 -11.16
C THR A 463 -4.47 -9.64 -10.67
N PRO A 464 -5.49 -9.23 -11.43
CA PRO A 464 -6.37 -8.11 -11.04
C PRO A 464 -7.04 -8.29 -9.67
N LEU A 465 -7.52 -9.49 -9.37
CA LEU A 465 -8.19 -9.83 -8.12
C LEU A 465 -7.25 -10.54 -7.14
N CYS A 466 -6.01 -10.05 -7.01
CA CYS A 466 -5.07 -10.59 -6.04
C CYS A 466 -5.62 -10.48 -4.61
N LYS A 467 -5.25 -11.45 -3.75
CA LYS A 467 -5.73 -11.51 -2.37
C LYS A 467 -4.56 -11.43 -1.40
N HIS A 468 -4.73 -10.67 -0.32
CA HIS A 468 -3.78 -10.61 0.80
C HIS A 468 -2.34 -10.20 0.42
N GLN A 469 -2.19 -9.41 -0.67
CA GLN A 469 -0.87 -9.00 -1.17
C GLN A 469 -0.42 -7.63 -0.66
N LEU A 470 -1.32 -6.79 -0.14
CA LEU A 470 -1.02 -5.41 0.24
C LEU A 470 0.12 -5.31 1.28
N GLY A 471 0.12 -6.21 2.27
CA GLY A 471 1.16 -6.27 3.31
C GLY A 471 2.54 -6.72 2.82
N HIS A 472 2.63 -7.20 1.57
CA HIS A 472 3.89 -7.69 0.95
C HIS A 472 4.45 -6.71 -0.09
N VAL A 473 3.77 -5.59 -0.34
CA VAL A 473 4.22 -4.60 -1.32
C VAL A 473 5.41 -3.82 -0.80
N VAL A 474 6.45 -3.73 -1.64
CA VAL A 474 7.55 -2.79 -1.47
C VAL A 474 7.48 -1.80 -2.64
N PRO A 475 7.20 -0.50 -2.39
CA PRO A 475 7.11 0.48 -3.46
C PRO A 475 8.38 0.54 -4.31
N GLY A 476 8.22 0.43 -5.62
CA GLY A 476 9.33 0.45 -6.59
C GLY A 476 10.22 -0.80 -6.60
N ALA A 477 9.83 -1.89 -5.94
CA ALA A 477 10.65 -3.11 -5.91
C ALA A 477 11.02 -3.58 -7.31
N LEU A 478 10.06 -3.68 -8.23
CA LEU A 478 10.28 -4.19 -9.58
C LEU A 478 11.21 -3.31 -10.45
N GLU A 479 11.55 -2.11 -10.01
CA GLU A 479 12.59 -1.30 -10.62
C GLU A 479 14.00 -1.85 -10.35
N ARG A 480 14.19 -2.61 -9.26
CA ARG A 480 15.48 -3.07 -8.79
C ARG A 480 15.57 -4.57 -8.53
N TYR A 481 14.50 -5.21 -8.05
CA TYR A 481 14.48 -6.63 -7.73
C TYR A 481 13.06 -7.21 -7.72
N ASP A 482 12.99 -8.53 -7.86
CA ASP A 482 11.82 -9.36 -7.61
C ASP A 482 12.21 -10.50 -6.66
N LEU A 483 11.26 -11.29 -6.15
CA LEU A 483 11.54 -12.40 -5.22
C LEU A 483 12.55 -13.43 -5.78
N PRO A 484 12.52 -13.82 -7.07
CA PRO A 484 13.55 -14.69 -7.64
C PRO A 484 14.97 -14.12 -7.58
N ASP A 485 15.14 -12.79 -7.59
CA ASP A 485 16.44 -12.15 -7.43
C ASP A 485 17.00 -12.37 -6.02
N LEU A 486 16.13 -12.35 -5.00
CA LEU A 486 16.51 -12.66 -3.62
C LEU A 486 16.94 -14.12 -3.47
N VAL A 487 16.22 -15.04 -4.12
CA VAL A 487 16.59 -16.47 -4.14
C VAL A 487 18.00 -16.63 -4.70
N ARG A 488 18.30 -16.00 -5.83
CA ARG A 488 19.67 -16.01 -6.42
C ARG A 488 20.69 -15.35 -5.49
N ALA A 489 20.31 -14.28 -4.82
CA ALA A 489 21.21 -13.58 -3.90
C ALA A 489 21.52 -14.37 -2.63
N ILE A 490 20.64 -15.27 -2.17
CA ILE A 490 20.88 -16.13 -1.01
C ILE A 490 21.96 -17.19 -1.32
N ALA A 491 22.10 -17.64 -2.58
CA ALA A 491 23.11 -18.59 -2.96
C ALA A 491 24.53 -18.21 -2.47
N PRO A 492 25.41 -19.18 -2.06
CA PRO A 492 25.27 -20.63 -2.24
C PRO A 492 24.44 -21.35 -1.14
N ARG A 493 23.83 -20.63 -0.19
CA ARG A 493 22.98 -21.24 0.82
C ARG A 493 21.73 -21.82 0.17
N PRO A 494 21.29 -23.04 0.58
CA PRO A 494 20.13 -23.68 -0.01
C PRO A 494 18.85 -22.87 0.22
N VAL A 495 18.05 -22.71 -0.84
CA VAL A 495 16.69 -22.19 -0.80
C VAL A 495 15.76 -23.23 -1.41
N THR A 496 14.78 -23.69 -0.64
CA THR A 496 13.74 -24.60 -1.14
C THR A 496 12.41 -23.87 -1.18
N ILE A 497 11.79 -23.81 -2.36
CA ILE A 497 10.42 -23.30 -2.52
C ILE A 497 9.53 -24.52 -2.80
N ARG A 498 8.50 -24.72 -1.98
CA ARG A 498 7.59 -25.86 -2.05
C ARG A 498 6.14 -25.38 -2.17
N ASN A 499 5.37 -26.04 -3.05
CA ASN A 499 3.96 -25.75 -3.26
C ASN A 499 3.69 -24.23 -3.43
N PRO A 500 4.36 -23.55 -4.40
CA PRO A 500 4.14 -22.13 -4.60
C PRO A 500 2.69 -21.86 -4.97
N VAL A 501 2.19 -20.70 -4.57
CA VAL A 501 0.83 -20.24 -4.88
C VAL A 501 0.86 -19.02 -5.79
N ASP A 502 -0.23 -18.79 -6.49
CA ASP A 502 -0.43 -17.55 -7.24
C ASP A 502 -0.84 -16.38 -6.32
N ALA A 503 -1.07 -15.21 -6.90
CA ALA A 503 -1.46 -14.03 -6.13
C ALA A 503 -2.88 -14.08 -5.54
N THR A 504 -3.66 -15.11 -5.82
CA THR A 504 -4.96 -15.37 -5.18
C THR A 504 -4.86 -16.33 -4.00
N GLY A 505 -3.70 -16.97 -3.82
CA GLY A 505 -3.43 -18.02 -2.83
C GLY A 505 -3.73 -19.45 -3.32
N GLU A 506 -4.04 -19.62 -4.60
CA GLU A 506 -4.29 -20.95 -5.18
C GLU A 506 -2.97 -21.59 -5.60
N PRO A 507 -2.83 -22.94 -5.48
CA PRO A 507 -1.62 -23.63 -5.90
C PRO A 507 -1.29 -23.35 -7.37
N LYS A 508 -0.03 -23.02 -7.66
CA LYS A 508 0.42 -22.93 -9.04
C LYS A 508 0.45 -24.32 -9.67
N GLN A 509 -0.10 -24.43 -10.89
CA GLN A 509 0.08 -25.65 -11.67
C GLN A 509 1.57 -25.83 -11.97
N GLU A 510 2.12 -27.02 -11.72
CA GLU A 510 3.47 -27.35 -12.14
C GLU A 510 3.55 -27.21 -13.65
N THR A 511 4.34 -26.24 -14.14
CA THR A 511 4.67 -26.17 -15.56
C THR A 511 5.52 -27.40 -15.86
N PRO A 512 5.08 -28.32 -16.75
CA PRO A 512 5.91 -29.46 -17.09
C PRO A 512 7.28 -28.96 -17.59
N PRO A 513 8.39 -29.63 -17.25
CA PRO A 513 9.70 -29.22 -17.67
C PRO A 513 9.70 -29.05 -19.19
N LYS A 514 10.13 -27.89 -19.67
CA LYS A 514 10.36 -27.68 -21.11
C LYS A 514 11.23 -28.83 -21.58
N GLN A 515 10.70 -29.72 -22.41
CA GLN A 515 11.53 -30.66 -23.15
C GLN A 515 12.50 -29.79 -23.94
N GLU A 516 13.79 -29.87 -23.59
CA GLU A 516 14.85 -29.39 -24.46
C GLU A 516 14.65 -30.14 -25.78
N GLU A 517 14.23 -29.46 -26.83
CA GLU A 517 14.29 -30.00 -28.16
C GLU A 517 15.76 -30.35 -28.40
N ALA A 518 16.05 -31.64 -28.37
CA ALA A 518 17.30 -32.17 -28.82
C ALA A 518 17.43 -31.78 -30.31
N GLY A 519 18.21 -30.71 -30.55
CA GLY A 519 18.55 -30.28 -31.88
C GLY A 519 19.27 -31.41 -32.59
N GLY A 520 18.61 -31.93 -33.67
CA GLY A 520 19.25 -32.73 -34.68
C GLY A 520 20.00 -31.85 -35.70
#